data_a93b9af47d43e5111ba1900e36820569
#
_entry.id   a93b9af47d43e5111ba1900e36820569
#
_cell.length_a   1.000
_cell.length_b   1.000
_cell.length_c   1.000
_cell.angle_alpha   90.00
_cell.angle_beta   90.00
_cell.angle_gamma   90.00
#
_symmetry.space_group_name_H-M   'P 1'
#
loop_
_entity.id
_entity.type
_entity.pdbx_description
1 polymer ?
#
loop_
_entity_poly.entity_id
_entity_poly.type
_entity_poly.pdbx_seq_one_letter_code
_entity_poly.pdbx_strand_id
1 'polypeptide(L)'
;MNDEVDRSSLIAHRSSFMYSGFLNIDKPAGVTSHDVVARIRRLAGQRRVGHGGTLDPAATGVLPVALGGATRLVEYLVEGRKGYRGIVRLGVSTTTDDAEGEVLDERPVGALSRATLEAAVRRFVGEIMQTPPAYSAIKVAGRRMYDLARRGEAVALEPRPVRIERIEVMDWRAPLLTLDIVCGKGTYIRSLARDLGATLGCGAHLAALRRTMVGPLTLATALPLAELEEKPAYVRERLLPPEAAVADWPRIDLDDAATGRVLDGLALPVSTGGEHARAHAAGGELVALLRRDGELWRPFKVFGTRNDER
;
A
#
# COMPACT_ATOMS: atom_id res chain seq x y z
N MET A 1 3.72 15.61 62.00
CA MET A 1 3.12 16.48 61.00
C MET A 1 3.42 15.80 59.66
N ASN A 2 2.49 14.96 59.24
CA ASN A 2 2.66 14.06 58.07
C ASN A 2 2.24 14.82 56.82
N ASP A 3 3.17 15.03 55.91
CA ASP A 3 2.87 15.44 54.54
C ASP A 3 2.49 14.22 53.72
N GLU A 4 1.21 13.88 53.75
CA GLU A 4 0.59 12.99 52.78
C GLU A 4 0.45 13.75 51.45
N VAL A 5 1.46 13.63 50.57
CA VAL A 5 1.35 14.13 49.21
C VAL A 5 0.28 13.27 48.51
N ASP A 6 -0.85 13.94 48.25
CA ASP A 6 -1.99 13.42 47.51
C ASP A 6 -1.58 12.86 46.13
N ARG A 7 -1.45 11.53 46.07
CA ARG A 7 -1.18 10.77 44.82
C ARG A 7 -2.39 10.64 43.92
N SER A 8 -3.53 11.22 44.27
CA SER A 8 -4.79 11.11 43.53
C SER A 8 -4.93 12.11 42.37
N SER A 9 -4.09 13.17 42.32
CA SER A 9 -4.17 14.20 41.29
C SER A 9 -3.34 13.93 40.03
N LEU A 10 -2.58 12.84 39.96
CA LEU A 10 -1.76 12.44 38.77
C LEU A 10 -2.41 11.39 37.84
N ILE A 11 -3.67 11.06 38.09
CA ILE A 11 -4.52 10.42 37.06
C ILE A 11 -5.15 11.54 36.22
N ALA A 12 -4.28 12.38 35.66
CA ALA A 12 -4.67 13.32 34.62
C ALA A 12 -5.29 12.53 33.48
N HIS A 13 -6.55 12.78 33.23
CA HIS A 13 -7.34 12.36 32.10
C HIS A 13 -6.49 12.14 30.84
N ARG A 14 -6.03 10.91 30.61
CA ARG A 14 -5.74 10.43 29.29
C ARG A 14 -7.09 10.25 28.59
N SER A 15 -7.74 11.35 28.23
CA SER A 15 -8.67 11.31 27.10
C SER A 15 -7.80 10.89 25.93
N SER A 16 -7.78 9.59 25.66
CA SER A 16 -7.07 9.03 24.53
C SER A 16 -7.80 9.55 23.28
N PHE A 17 -7.41 10.73 22.79
CA PHE A 17 -7.72 11.13 21.43
C PHE A 17 -7.14 10.06 20.52
N MET A 18 -7.95 9.08 20.20
CA MET A 18 -7.55 8.00 19.33
C MET A 18 -7.51 8.58 17.91
N TYR A 19 -6.31 8.74 17.36
CA TYR A 19 -6.13 9.17 15.98
C TYR A 19 -6.88 8.22 15.03
N SER A 20 -7.63 8.78 14.08
CA SER A 20 -8.28 7.99 13.03
C SER A 20 -8.01 8.63 11.68
N GLY A 21 -7.23 7.96 10.83
CA GLY A 21 -6.81 8.49 9.54
C GLY A 21 -5.60 7.75 8.98
N PHE A 22 -4.98 8.33 7.96
CA PHE A 22 -3.80 7.78 7.31
C PHE A 22 -2.60 8.71 7.46
N LEU A 23 -1.43 8.14 7.77
CA LEU A 23 -0.15 8.77 7.52
C LEU A 23 0.42 8.18 6.21
N ASN A 24 0.76 9.05 5.28
CA ASN A 24 1.47 8.66 4.07
C ASN A 24 2.96 8.76 4.32
N ILE A 25 3.63 7.63 4.54
CA ILE A 25 5.04 7.59 4.94
C ILE A 25 5.93 7.29 3.74
N ASP A 26 7.00 8.05 3.57
CA ASP A 26 8.14 7.67 2.72
C ASP A 26 9.03 6.72 3.52
N LYS A 27 8.84 5.41 3.29
CA LYS A 27 9.61 4.36 3.98
C LYS A 27 11.06 4.40 3.51
N PRO A 28 12.05 4.53 4.40
CA PRO A 28 13.45 4.39 4.03
C PRO A 28 13.82 2.92 3.75
N ALA A 29 14.97 2.71 3.13
CA ALA A 29 15.57 1.39 2.99
C ALA A 29 16.04 0.84 4.35
N GLY A 30 16.21 -0.47 4.45
CA GLY A 30 16.77 -1.17 5.62
C GLY A 30 15.79 -1.42 6.78
N VAL A 31 14.51 -0.98 6.66
CA VAL A 31 13.48 -1.26 7.66
C VAL A 31 12.29 -1.99 7.02
N THR A 32 11.64 -2.86 7.78
CA THR A 32 10.41 -3.53 7.32
C THR A 32 9.20 -2.62 7.42
N SER A 33 8.13 -2.92 6.68
CA SER A 33 6.84 -2.22 6.82
C SER A 33 6.26 -2.37 8.24
N HIS A 34 6.56 -3.48 8.94
CA HIS A 34 6.16 -3.70 10.32
C HIS A 34 6.93 -2.82 11.31
N ASP A 35 8.22 -2.57 11.08
CA ASP A 35 9.03 -1.65 11.91
C ASP A 35 8.47 -0.23 11.83
N VAL A 36 8.08 0.23 10.62
CA VAL A 36 7.41 1.52 10.45
C VAL A 36 6.11 1.57 11.26
N VAL A 37 5.27 0.54 11.18
CA VAL A 37 4.03 0.47 11.97
C VAL A 37 4.33 0.48 13.48
N ALA A 38 5.35 -0.24 13.94
CA ALA A 38 5.75 -0.29 15.34
C ALA A 38 6.22 1.09 15.86
N ARG A 39 6.98 1.83 15.04
CA ARG A 39 7.43 3.20 15.36
C ARG A 39 6.24 4.16 15.44
N ILE A 40 5.36 4.16 14.44
CA ILE A 40 4.15 5.01 14.43
C ILE A 40 3.22 4.66 15.60
N ARG A 41 3.08 3.37 15.94
CA ARG A 41 2.28 2.93 17.09
C ARG A 41 2.77 3.53 18.41
N ARG A 42 4.10 3.62 18.59
CA ARG A 42 4.72 4.29 19.76
C ARG A 42 4.48 5.79 19.74
N LEU A 43 4.72 6.46 18.60
CA LEU A 43 4.54 7.91 18.46
C LEU A 43 3.08 8.32 18.67
N ALA A 44 2.13 7.55 18.15
CA ALA A 44 0.70 7.82 18.28
C ALA A 44 0.11 7.39 19.64
N GLY A 45 0.84 6.62 20.45
CA GLY A 45 0.36 6.11 21.73
C GLY A 45 -0.87 5.19 21.64
N GLN A 46 -1.11 4.55 20.47
CA GLN A 46 -2.29 3.71 20.25
C GLN A 46 -1.96 2.38 19.60
N ARG A 47 -2.77 1.32 19.90
CA ARG A 47 -2.51 -0.04 19.43
C ARG A 47 -3.00 -0.31 18.00
N ARG A 48 -4.13 0.32 17.61
CA ARG A 48 -4.78 0.07 16.32
C ARG A 48 -4.08 0.85 15.22
N VAL A 49 -3.01 0.26 14.68
CA VAL A 49 -2.19 0.79 13.58
C VAL A 49 -1.84 -0.34 12.63
N GLY A 50 -2.00 -0.10 11.31
CA GLY A 50 -1.69 -1.07 10.25
C GLY A 50 -1.23 -0.39 8.97
N HIS A 51 -0.68 -1.14 8.00
CA HIS A 51 -0.21 -0.55 6.72
C HIS A 51 -1.01 -1.03 5.51
N GLY A 52 -1.06 -0.21 4.47
CA GLY A 52 -1.74 -0.45 3.19
C GLY A 52 -0.86 -1.10 2.12
N GLY A 53 -0.24 -2.23 2.44
CA GLY A 53 0.58 -3.02 1.51
C GLY A 53 2.06 -3.05 1.86
N THR A 54 2.61 -4.26 1.95
CA THR A 54 4.00 -4.51 2.31
C THR A 54 4.97 -3.94 1.26
N LEU A 55 6.08 -3.40 1.72
CA LEU A 55 7.31 -3.16 0.97
C LEU A 55 8.42 -4.04 1.57
N ASP A 56 9.25 -4.62 0.71
CA ASP A 56 10.45 -5.35 1.12
C ASP A 56 11.41 -4.40 1.88
N PRO A 57 12.32 -4.92 2.74
CA PRO A 57 13.22 -4.07 3.52
C PRO A 57 14.06 -3.10 2.67
N ALA A 58 14.63 -3.58 1.57
CA ALA A 58 15.43 -2.76 0.65
C ALA A 58 14.60 -1.74 -0.15
N ALA A 59 13.29 -2.00 -0.36
CA ALA A 59 12.41 -1.10 -1.10
C ALA A 59 12.07 0.16 -0.30
N THR A 60 11.89 1.29 -1.00
CA THR A 60 11.58 2.61 -0.41
C THR A 60 10.25 3.16 -0.92
N GLY A 61 9.82 4.29 -0.38
CA GLY A 61 8.71 5.08 -0.91
C GLY A 61 7.39 4.91 -0.17
N VAL A 62 6.31 5.22 -0.84
CA VAL A 62 4.95 5.36 -0.29
C VAL A 62 4.50 4.14 0.50
N LEU A 63 4.33 4.29 1.80
CA LEU A 63 3.75 3.30 2.70
C LEU A 63 2.60 3.95 3.47
N PRO A 64 1.34 3.75 3.05
CA PRO A 64 0.20 4.21 3.82
C PRO A 64 0.10 3.48 5.15
N VAL A 65 0.03 4.22 6.25
CA VAL A 65 -0.16 3.68 7.60
C VAL A 65 -1.48 4.20 8.15
N ALA A 66 -2.40 3.28 8.41
CA ALA A 66 -3.72 3.58 8.97
C ALA A 66 -3.70 3.56 10.49
N LEU A 67 -4.36 4.53 11.10
CA LEU A 67 -4.56 4.66 12.54
C LEU A 67 -6.05 4.56 12.88
N GLY A 68 -6.37 3.91 13.98
CA GLY A 68 -7.74 3.84 14.52
C GLY A 68 -8.76 3.24 13.55
N GLY A 69 -9.88 3.91 13.37
CA GLY A 69 -10.97 3.50 12.48
C GLY A 69 -10.57 3.34 11.02
N ALA A 70 -9.58 4.12 10.55
CA ALA A 70 -9.10 4.05 9.18
C ALA A 70 -8.46 2.69 8.80
N THR A 71 -8.07 1.86 9.79
CA THR A 71 -7.62 0.49 9.51
C THR A 71 -8.66 -0.36 8.78
N ARG A 72 -9.95 -0.01 8.88
CA ARG A 72 -11.04 -0.65 8.13
C ARG A 72 -11.04 -0.30 6.64
N LEU A 73 -10.28 0.73 6.23
CA LEU A 73 -10.19 1.22 4.85
C LEU A 73 -8.90 0.77 4.14
N VAL A 74 -7.98 0.11 4.85
CA VAL A 74 -6.71 -0.36 4.30
C VAL A 74 -6.91 -1.28 3.10
N GLU A 75 -7.95 -2.10 3.08
CA GLU A 75 -8.26 -3.02 1.99
C GLU A 75 -8.41 -2.31 0.63
N TYR A 76 -8.99 -1.12 0.58
CA TYR A 76 -9.16 -0.36 -0.68
C TYR A 76 -7.84 0.15 -1.24
N LEU A 77 -6.88 0.51 -0.37
CA LEU A 77 -5.51 0.82 -0.79
C LEU A 77 -4.77 -0.43 -1.28
N VAL A 78 -4.98 -1.59 -0.62
CA VAL A 78 -4.37 -2.86 -1.03
C VAL A 78 -4.93 -3.34 -2.37
N GLU A 79 -6.22 -3.19 -2.61
CA GLU A 79 -6.87 -3.53 -3.88
C GLU A 79 -6.57 -2.53 -5.00
N GLY A 80 -6.26 -1.28 -4.64
CA GLY A 80 -6.03 -0.18 -5.58
C GLY A 80 -4.74 -0.31 -6.39
N ARG A 81 -4.59 0.63 -7.33
CA ARG A 81 -3.42 0.79 -8.21
C ARG A 81 -2.17 1.16 -7.42
N LYS A 82 -1.01 0.73 -7.91
CA LYS A 82 0.29 1.08 -7.35
C LYS A 82 1.23 1.55 -8.44
N GLY A 83 2.02 2.57 -8.13
CA GLY A 83 3.10 3.05 -8.98
C GLY A 83 4.46 2.67 -8.40
N TYR A 84 5.41 2.35 -9.26
CA TYR A 84 6.77 1.99 -8.88
C TYR A 84 7.78 2.59 -9.85
N ARG A 85 8.92 2.98 -9.30
CA ARG A 85 10.16 3.16 -10.07
C ARG A 85 11.10 2.03 -9.71
N GLY A 86 11.39 1.17 -10.69
CA GLY A 86 12.27 0.03 -10.53
C GLY A 86 13.56 0.23 -11.33
N ILE A 87 14.70 -0.17 -10.76
CA ILE A 87 15.97 -0.30 -11.48
C ILE A 87 16.22 -1.78 -11.66
N VAL A 88 16.20 -2.24 -12.90
CA VAL A 88 16.48 -3.62 -13.30
C VAL A 88 17.93 -3.72 -13.74
N ARG A 89 18.72 -4.62 -13.15
CA ARG A 89 20.05 -4.97 -13.60
C ARG A 89 19.96 -6.16 -14.55
N LEU A 90 20.24 -5.93 -15.82
CA LEU A 90 20.35 -6.98 -16.83
C LEU A 90 21.69 -7.71 -16.69
N GLY A 91 21.73 -8.96 -17.14
CA GLY A 91 22.93 -9.77 -17.19
C GLY A 91 23.20 -10.58 -15.93
N VAL A 92 22.44 -10.41 -14.83
CA VAL A 92 22.66 -11.14 -13.58
C VAL A 92 21.33 -11.63 -13.02
N SER A 93 21.20 -12.92 -12.80
CA SER A 93 20.06 -13.55 -12.10
C SER A 93 20.41 -13.89 -10.67
N THR A 94 19.47 -13.72 -9.73
CA THR A 94 19.67 -13.99 -8.31
C THR A 94 18.59 -14.92 -7.73
N THR A 95 18.85 -15.54 -6.58
CA THR A 95 17.93 -16.47 -5.91
C THR A 95 16.63 -15.83 -5.44
N THR A 96 16.61 -14.51 -5.21
CA THR A 96 15.45 -13.75 -4.69
C THR A 96 14.79 -12.86 -5.73
N ASP A 97 15.29 -12.88 -6.98
CA ASP A 97 14.91 -11.96 -8.07
C ASP A 97 15.20 -10.46 -7.73
N ASP A 98 16.00 -10.18 -6.68
CA ASP A 98 16.46 -8.85 -6.27
C ASP A 98 17.95 -8.87 -5.87
N ALA A 99 18.49 -7.70 -5.47
CA ALA A 99 19.90 -7.53 -5.14
C ALA A 99 20.32 -8.17 -3.80
N GLU A 100 19.39 -8.68 -2.98
CA GLU A 100 19.69 -9.34 -1.69
C GLU A 100 19.97 -10.83 -1.88
N GLY A 101 19.66 -11.41 -3.05
CA GLY A 101 19.88 -12.83 -3.36
C GLY A 101 21.30 -13.14 -3.82
N GLU A 102 21.67 -14.40 -3.65
CA GLU A 102 22.91 -14.94 -4.22
C GLU A 102 22.83 -14.99 -5.75
N VAL A 103 23.95 -14.71 -6.43
CA VAL A 103 24.04 -14.78 -7.88
C VAL A 103 23.90 -16.23 -8.34
N LEU A 104 22.93 -16.49 -9.21
CA LEU A 104 22.70 -17.79 -9.84
C LEU A 104 23.41 -17.91 -11.19
N ASP A 105 23.40 -16.84 -11.97
CA ASP A 105 23.95 -16.84 -13.32
C ASP A 105 24.34 -15.41 -13.73
N GLU A 106 25.42 -15.29 -14.48
CA GLU A 106 25.89 -14.02 -15.02
C GLU A 106 26.19 -14.18 -16.52
N ARG A 107 25.57 -13.32 -17.33
CA ARG A 107 25.68 -13.33 -18.80
C ARG A 107 25.99 -11.94 -19.33
N PRO A 108 26.77 -11.85 -20.42
CA PRO A 108 27.00 -10.57 -21.05
C PRO A 108 25.69 -9.96 -21.56
N VAL A 109 25.52 -8.67 -21.31
CA VAL A 109 24.42 -7.89 -21.89
C VAL A 109 24.86 -7.43 -23.28
N GLY A 110 24.22 -7.99 -24.31
CA GLY A 110 24.51 -7.56 -25.68
C GLY A 110 24.17 -6.09 -25.95
N ALA A 111 24.46 -5.60 -27.13
CA ALA A 111 24.09 -4.26 -27.53
C ALA A 111 22.58 -4.13 -27.67
N LEU A 112 21.91 -3.64 -26.64
CA LEU A 112 20.46 -3.42 -26.61
C LEU A 112 20.14 -1.96 -26.93
N SER A 113 19.34 -1.75 -27.97
CA SER A 113 18.80 -0.43 -28.26
C SER A 113 17.62 -0.09 -27.34
N ARG A 114 17.35 1.20 -27.15
CA ARG A 114 16.15 1.65 -26.42
C ARG A 114 14.87 1.07 -27.03
N ALA A 115 14.78 1.03 -28.35
CA ALA A 115 13.62 0.46 -29.06
C ALA A 115 13.43 -1.04 -28.76
N THR A 116 14.51 -1.81 -28.65
CA THR A 116 14.48 -3.23 -28.26
C THR A 116 13.92 -3.39 -26.83
N LEU A 117 14.39 -2.55 -25.91
CA LEU A 117 13.93 -2.57 -24.52
C LEU A 117 12.44 -2.19 -24.41
N GLU A 118 12.02 -1.12 -25.12
CA GLU A 118 10.62 -0.69 -25.16
C GLU A 118 9.72 -1.76 -25.81
N ALA A 119 10.19 -2.47 -26.81
CA ALA A 119 9.47 -3.59 -27.40
C ALA A 119 9.31 -4.77 -26.42
N ALA A 120 10.37 -5.06 -25.65
CA ALA A 120 10.34 -6.11 -24.64
C ALA A 120 9.39 -5.77 -23.48
N VAL A 121 9.44 -4.56 -22.92
CA VAL A 121 8.56 -4.18 -21.79
C VAL A 121 7.09 -4.10 -22.19
N ARG A 122 6.76 -3.71 -23.45
CA ARG A 122 5.38 -3.68 -23.95
C ARG A 122 4.68 -5.04 -23.86
N ARG A 123 5.43 -6.16 -23.92
CA ARG A 123 4.86 -7.52 -23.80
C ARG A 123 4.28 -7.81 -22.42
N PHE A 124 4.63 -7.03 -21.42
CA PHE A 124 4.16 -7.17 -20.03
C PHE A 124 3.00 -6.22 -19.71
N VAL A 125 2.56 -5.37 -20.64
CA VAL A 125 1.41 -4.47 -20.42
C VAL A 125 0.11 -5.23 -20.70
N GLY A 126 -0.88 -5.05 -19.84
CA GLY A 126 -2.16 -5.74 -19.88
C GLY A 126 -2.30 -6.79 -18.78
N GLU A 127 -3.11 -7.80 -19.04
CA GLU A 127 -3.25 -8.96 -18.15
C GLU A 127 -2.20 -10.00 -18.53
N ILE A 128 -1.39 -10.39 -17.56
CA ILE A 128 -0.32 -11.38 -17.73
C ILE A 128 -0.37 -12.43 -16.63
N MET A 129 0.12 -13.63 -16.94
CA MET A 129 0.38 -14.65 -15.92
C MET A 129 1.78 -14.45 -15.35
N GLN A 130 1.87 -14.23 -14.04
CA GLN A 130 3.13 -14.01 -13.35
C GLN A 130 3.35 -15.07 -12.27
N THR A 131 4.50 -15.74 -12.28
CA THR A 131 4.94 -16.60 -11.18
C THR A 131 5.55 -15.72 -10.08
N PRO A 132 4.97 -15.71 -8.87
CA PRO A 132 5.51 -14.94 -7.76
C PRO A 132 6.95 -15.35 -7.43
N PRO A 133 7.77 -14.47 -6.79
CA PRO A 133 9.10 -14.86 -6.34
C PRO A 133 9.00 -15.85 -5.17
N ALA A 134 9.99 -16.76 -5.04
CA ALA A 134 10.03 -17.76 -3.98
C ALA A 134 9.97 -17.13 -2.57
N TYR A 135 10.59 -15.97 -2.42
CA TYR A 135 10.57 -15.18 -1.19
C TYR A 135 9.42 -14.17 -1.18
N SER A 136 8.18 -14.64 -0.98
CA SER A 136 6.99 -13.80 -0.94
C SER A 136 6.15 -14.01 0.32
N ALA A 137 5.25 -13.06 0.61
CA ALA A 137 4.32 -13.15 1.74
C ALA A 137 3.11 -14.07 1.46
N ILE A 138 3.08 -14.73 0.32
CA ILE A 138 2.02 -15.66 -0.07
C ILE A 138 2.00 -16.85 0.90
N LYS A 139 0.78 -17.28 1.25
CA LYS A 139 0.59 -18.49 2.05
C LYS A 139 0.27 -19.68 1.13
N VAL A 140 1.03 -20.76 1.27
CA VAL A 140 0.74 -22.06 0.65
C VAL A 140 0.50 -23.05 1.79
N ALA A 141 -0.63 -23.73 1.77
CA ALA A 141 -1.04 -24.65 2.85
C ALA A 141 -0.96 -24.02 4.27
N GLY A 142 -1.32 -22.73 4.40
CA GLY A 142 -1.31 -22.00 5.66
C GLY A 142 0.05 -21.45 6.13
N ARG A 143 1.16 -21.83 5.47
CA ARG A 143 2.52 -21.37 5.77
C ARG A 143 2.94 -20.26 4.81
N ARG A 144 3.70 -19.27 5.30
CA ARG A 144 4.24 -18.20 4.42
C ARG A 144 5.37 -18.79 3.57
N MET A 145 5.38 -18.45 2.28
CA MET A 145 6.43 -18.89 1.34
C MET A 145 7.82 -18.48 1.78
N TYR A 146 7.97 -17.29 2.32
CA TYR A 146 9.23 -16.82 2.90
C TYR A 146 9.81 -17.77 3.98
N ASP A 147 8.96 -18.37 4.84
CA ASP A 147 9.38 -19.28 5.88
C ASP A 147 9.82 -20.65 5.29
N LEU A 148 9.16 -21.09 4.21
CA LEU A 148 9.49 -22.33 3.49
C LEU A 148 10.79 -22.18 2.70
N ALA A 149 10.94 -21.07 1.96
CA ALA A 149 12.14 -20.78 1.19
C ALA A 149 13.41 -20.70 2.07
N ARG A 150 13.31 -20.09 3.27
CA ARG A 150 14.43 -20.07 4.24
C ARG A 150 14.84 -21.44 4.75
N ARG A 151 13.95 -22.43 4.71
CA ARG A 151 14.24 -23.82 5.10
C ARG A 151 14.74 -24.68 3.95
N GLY A 152 14.93 -24.08 2.75
CA GLY A 152 15.34 -24.81 1.55
C GLY A 152 14.21 -25.69 0.97
N GLU A 153 12.96 -25.53 1.43
CA GLU A 153 11.81 -26.25 0.90
C GLU A 153 11.39 -25.61 -0.44
N ALA A 154 11.72 -26.27 -1.56
CA ALA A 154 11.29 -25.83 -2.89
C ALA A 154 9.78 -26.07 -3.04
N VAL A 155 8.99 -25.01 -3.12
CA VAL A 155 7.56 -25.08 -3.43
C VAL A 155 7.33 -24.47 -4.80
N ALA A 156 6.77 -25.26 -5.72
CA ALA A 156 6.33 -24.76 -7.01
C ALA A 156 5.19 -23.74 -6.80
N LEU A 157 5.40 -22.53 -7.30
CA LEU A 157 4.38 -21.48 -7.28
C LEU A 157 3.64 -21.44 -8.61
N GLU A 158 2.33 -21.57 -8.54
CA GLU A 158 1.48 -21.44 -9.72
C GLU A 158 1.46 -19.97 -10.21
N PRO A 159 1.56 -19.77 -11.53
CA PRO A 159 1.36 -18.45 -12.13
C PRO A 159 -0.02 -17.90 -11.77
N ARG A 160 -0.10 -16.58 -11.55
CA ARG A 160 -1.35 -15.88 -11.20
C ARG A 160 -1.60 -14.72 -12.15
N PRO A 161 -2.85 -14.44 -12.50
CA PRO A 161 -3.17 -13.28 -13.31
C PRO A 161 -2.87 -12.01 -12.54
N VAL A 162 -2.14 -11.09 -13.16
CA VAL A 162 -1.87 -9.74 -12.68
C VAL A 162 -2.08 -8.75 -13.83
N ARG A 163 -2.41 -7.51 -13.49
CA ARG A 163 -2.62 -6.45 -14.47
C ARG A 163 -1.54 -5.38 -14.33
N ILE A 164 -0.85 -5.13 -15.42
CA ILE A 164 0.09 -4.01 -15.54
C ILE A 164 -0.51 -3.01 -16.53
N GLU A 165 -0.80 -1.81 -16.04
CA GLU A 165 -1.47 -0.79 -16.85
C GLU A 165 -0.49 -0.07 -17.77
N ARG A 166 0.73 0.16 -17.27
CA ARG A 166 1.76 0.92 -17.98
C ARG A 166 3.16 0.52 -17.52
N ILE A 167 4.09 0.42 -18.47
CA ILE A 167 5.53 0.38 -18.21
C ILE A 167 6.20 1.35 -19.17
N GLU A 168 7.02 2.24 -18.65
CA GLU A 168 7.81 3.19 -19.43
C GLU A 168 9.30 3.02 -19.13
N VAL A 169 10.11 3.02 -20.21
CA VAL A 169 11.57 3.05 -20.10
C VAL A 169 11.99 4.50 -19.84
N MET A 170 12.44 4.78 -18.61
CA MET A 170 12.86 6.12 -18.19
C MET A 170 14.31 6.38 -18.56
N ASP A 171 15.19 5.43 -18.28
CA ASP A 171 16.64 5.56 -18.55
C ASP A 171 17.24 4.18 -18.88
N TRP A 172 18.27 4.19 -19.74
CA TRP A 172 19.04 3.01 -20.06
C TRP A 172 20.53 3.34 -20.03
N ARG A 173 21.24 2.78 -19.06
CA ARG A 173 22.70 2.84 -18.92
C ARG A 173 23.20 1.45 -18.61
N ALA A 174 23.55 0.70 -19.65
CA ALA A 174 23.95 -0.69 -19.52
C ALA A 174 24.87 -0.93 -18.32
N PRO A 175 24.61 -1.87 -17.44
CA PRO A 175 23.53 -2.87 -17.52
C PRO A 175 22.23 -2.47 -16.76
N LEU A 176 22.04 -1.20 -16.38
CA LEU A 176 20.95 -0.72 -15.56
C LEU A 176 19.82 -0.10 -16.40
N LEU A 177 18.61 -0.65 -16.26
CA LEU A 177 17.39 -0.20 -16.90
C LEU A 177 16.42 0.36 -15.86
N THR A 178 16.08 1.64 -15.97
CA THR A 178 15.10 2.29 -15.09
C THR A 178 13.72 2.28 -15.73
N LEU A 179 12.75 1.72 -15.00
CA LEU A 179 11.36 1.60 -15.43
C LEU A 179 10.43 2.37 -14.48
N ASP A 180 9.41 3.04 -15.06
CA ASP A 180 8.25 3.54 -14.34
C ASP A 180 7.06 2.63 -14.64
N ILE A 181 6.39 2.12 -13.58
CA ILE A 181 5.43 1.02 -13.69
C ILE A 181 4.17 1.39 -12.94
N VAL A 182 3.01 1.23 -13.57
CA VAL A 182 1.70 1.30 -12.91
C VAL A 182 1.00 -0.05 -13.05
N CYS A 183 0.60 -0.64 -11.92
CA CYS A 183 0.03 -1.98 -11.92
C CYS A 183 -1.04 -2.15 -10.83
N GLY A 184 -1.82 -3.20 -10.96
CA GLY A 184 -2.80 -3.65 -9.98
C GLY A 184 -2.20 -4.42 -8.81
N LYS A 185 -3.07 -4.86 -7.92
CA LYS A 185 -2.69 -5.73 -6.78
C LYS A 185 -2.00 -7.01 -7.22
N GLY A 186 -1.15 -7.54 -6.35
CA GLY A 186 -0.52 -8.86 -6.54
C GLY A 186 0.64 -8.88 -7.52
N THR A 187 0.94 -7.77 -8.21
CA THR A 187 2.07 -7.68 -9.13
C THR A 187 3.39 -7.60 -8.35
N TYR A 188 4.34 -8.49 -8.68
CA TYR A 188 5.69 -8.50 -8.13
C TYR A 188 6.67 -7.89 -9.13
N ILE A 189 7.26 -6.75 -8.77
CA ILE A 189 8.23 -6.07 -9.65
C ILE A 189 9.53 -6.89 -9.77
N ARG A 190 9.87 -7.70 -8.76
CA ARG A 190 10.97 -8.68 -8.81
C ARG A 190 10.76 -9.71 -9.91
N SER A 191 9.58 -10.33 -9.96
CA SER A 191 9.24 -11.27 -11.03
C SER A 191 9.23 -10.60 -12.40
N LEU A 192 8.73 -9.36 -12.51
CA LEU A 192 8.78 -8.62 -13.76
C LEU A 192 10.24 -8.42 -14.25
N ALA A 193 11.17 -8.10 -13.33
CA ALA A 193 12.59 -7.95 -13.67
C ALA A 193 13.18 -9.27 -14.18
N ARG A 194 12.95 -10.40 -13.44
CA ARG A 194 13.36 -11.75 -13.86
C ARG A 194 12.82 -12.09 -15.26
N ASP A 195 11.51 -11.94 -15.45
CA ASP A 195 10.82 -12.34 -16.69
C ASP A 195 11.25 -11.47 -17.89
N LEU A 196 11.55 -10.17 -17.64
CA LEU A 196 12.13 -9.30 -18.65
C LEU A 196 13.54 -9.75 -19.04
N GLY A 197 14.39 -10.10 -18.06
CA GLY A 197 15.72 -10.65 -18.31
C GLY A 197 15.70 -11.96 -19.10
N ALA A 198 14.75 -12.83 -18.81
CA ALA A 198 14.49 -14.06 -19.57
C ALA A 198 14.05 -13.75 -21.02
N THR A 199 13.16 -12.78 -21.20
CA THR A 199 12.71 -12.32 -22.54
C THR A 199 13.85 -11.75 -23.38
N LEU A 200 14.81 -11.06 -22.74
CA LEU A 200 16.00 -10.49 -23.41
C LEU A 200 17.13 -11.52 -23.56
N GLY A 201 17.03 -12.72 -22.95
CA GLY A 201 17.99 -13.82 -23.05
C GLY A 201 19.24 -13.67 -22.18
N CYS A 202 19.38 -12.58 -21.41
CA CYS A 202 20.58 -12.32 -20.61
C CYS A 202 20.37 -12.55 -19.10
N GLY A 203 19.12 -12.80 -18.63
CA GLY A 203 18.81 -12.78 -17.20
C GLY A 203 18.76 -11.37 -16.63
N ALA A 204 18.09 -11.22 -15.47
CA ALA A 204 18.02 -9.96 -14.73
C ALA A 204 17.52 -10.15 -13.31
N HIS A 205 17.72 -9.13 -12.46
CA HIS A 205 17.09 -8.99 -11.17
C HIS A 205 16.72 -7.52 -10.89
N LEU A 206 15.89 -7.29 -9.89
CA LEU A 206 15.54 -5.95 -9.43
C LEU A 206 16.64 -5.40 -8.52
N ALA A 207 17.41 -4.42 -9.01
CA ALA A 207 18.50 -3.81 -8.24
C ALA A 207 18.01 -2.79 -7.20
N ALA A 208 16.93 -2.05 -7.50
CA ALA A 208 16.32 -1.12 -6.57
C ALA A 208 14.83 -0.93 -6.87
N LEU A 209 14.05 -0.63 -5.82
CA LEU A 209 12.61 -0.38 -5.92
C LEU A 209 12.19 0.82 -5.06
N ARG A 210 11.46 1.75 -5.68
CA ARG A 210 10.78 2.83 -4.98
C ARG A 210 9.30 2.83 -5.34
N ARG A 211 8.42 2.67 -4.36
CA ARG A 211 6.97 2.80 -4.59
C ARG A 211 6.59 4.27 -4.63
N THR A 212 6.06 4.72 -5.75
CA THR A 212 5.74 6.12 -6.01
C THR A 212 4.30 6.47 -5.71
N MET A 213 3.41 5.44 -5.68
CA MET A 213 1.98 5.63 -5.51
C MET A 213 1.31 4.39 -4.90
N VAL A 214 0.29 4.59 -4.07
CA VAL A 214 -0.68 3.59 -3.60
C VAL A 214 -2.07 4.23 -3.62
N GLY A 215 -2.92 3.85 -4.58
CA GLY A 215 -4.19 4.54 -4.80
C GLY A 215 -3.97 6.05 -4.99
N PRO A 216 -4.70 6.89 -4.25
CA PRO A 216 -4.55 8.34 -4.34
C PRO A 216 -3.31 8.90 -3.62
N LEU A 217 -2.58 8.09 -2.84
CA LEU A 217 -1.42 8.54 -2.06
C LEU A 217 -0.14 8.43 -2.89
N THR A 218 0.60 9.54 -2.97
CA THR A 218 1.81 9.65 -3.81
C THR A 218 3.02 10.12 -3.01
N LEU A 219 4.22 10.07 -3.62
CA LEU A 219 5.45 10.59 -3.01
C LEU A 219 5.37 12.09 -2.70
N ALA A 220 4.59 12.87 -3.47
CA ALA A 220 4.45 14.31 -3.24
C ALA A 220 3.84 14.67 -1.87
N THR A 221 3.06 13.75 -1.30
CA THR A 221 2.42 13.90 0.02
C THR A 221 3.03 13.01 1.08
N ALA A 222 4.08 12.25 0.76
CA ALA A 222 4.70 11.31 1.68
C ALA A 222 5.66 12.03 2.65
N LEU A 223 5.54 11.69 3.93
CA LEU A 223 6.37 12.20 5.01
C LEU A 223 7.54 11.25 5.27
N PRO A 224 8.80 11.70 5.22
CA PRO A 224 9.94 10.89 5.64
C PRO A 224 9.77 10.38 7.08
N LEU A 225 10.04 9.09 7.30
CA LEU A 225 9.89 8.49 8.64
C LEU A 225 10.76 9.20 9.69
N ALA A 226 11.99 9.61 9.32
CA ALA A 226 12.90 10.33 10.21
C ALA A 226 12.31 11.68 10.66
N GLU A 227 11.67 12.42 9.75
CA GLU A 227 11.03 13.70 10.07
C GLU A 227 9.86 13.53 11.06
N LEU A 228 9.10 12.43 10.93
CA LEU A 228 8.05 12.10 11.88
C LEU A 228 8.61 11.74 13.27
N GLU A 229 9.77 11.09 13.32
CA GLU A 229 10.45 10.74 14.58
C GLU A 229 11.02 11.98 15.28
N GLU A 230 11.55 12.92 14.52
CA GLU A 230 12.04 14.21 15.04
C GLU A 230 10.90 15.12 15.52
N LYS A 231 9.74 15.05 14.87
CA LYS A 231 8.57 15.91 15.16
C LYS A 231 7.31 15.05 15.39
N PRO A 232 7.15 14.45 16.59
CA PRO A 232 5.99 13.60 16.89
C PRO A 232 4.63 14.28 16.73
N ALA A 233 4.57 15.62 16.81
CA ALA A 233 3.35 16.40 16.53
C ALA A 233 2.80 16.16 15.12
N TYR A 234 3.64 15.80 14.17
CA TYR A 234 3.24 15.49 12.79
C TYR A 234 2.32 14.27 12.69
N VAL A 235 2.28 13.38 13.70
CA VAL A 235 1.25 12.33 13.75
C VAL A 235 -0.15 12.92 13.65
N ARG A 236 -0.39 14.09 14.28
CA ARG A 236 -1.67 14.80 14.22
C ARG A 236 -1.75 15.73 13.02
N GLU A 237 -0.72 16.52 12.78
CA GLU A 237 -0.73 17.60 11.79
C GLU A 237 -0.73 17.08 10.35
N ARG A 238 -0.14 15.90 10.11
CA ARG A 238 -0.05 15.26 8.78
C ARG A 238 -1.01 14.08 8.62
N LEU A 239 -1.91 13.88 9.58
CA LEU A 239 -2.91 12.84 9.49
C LEU A 239 -3.94 13.18 8.42
N LEU A 240 -4.01 12.37 7.39
CA LEU A 240 -5.03 12.44 6.36
C LEU A 240 -6.33 11.82 6.90
N PRO A 241 -7.50 12.32 6.50
CA PRO A 241 -8.77 11.76 6.94
C PRO A 241 -8.95 10.32 6.45
N PRO A 242 -9.82 9.51 7.09
CA PRO A 242 -10.04 8.10 6.73
C PRO A 242 -10.40 7.90 5.26
N GLU A 243 -11.20 8.79 4.68
CA GLU A 243 -11.63 8.74 3.28
C GLU A 243 -10.51 9.00 2.26
N ALA A 244 -9.32 9.40 2.71
CA ALA A 244 -8.16 9.52 1.82
C ALA A 244 -7.84 8.22 1.07
N ALA A 245 -8.23 7.05 1.62
CA ALA A 245 -8.05 5.76 0.96
C ALA A 245 -8.96 5.57 -0.28
N VAL A 246 -10.05 6.31 -0.36
CA VAL A 246 -11.11 6.24 -1.37
C VAL A 246 -11.43 7.63 -1.92
N ALA A 247 -10.44 8.53 -1.96
CA ALA A 247 -10.63 9.92 -2.36
C ALA A 247 -11.11 10.08 -3.82
N ASP A 248 -10.83 9.09 -4.65
CA ASP A 248 -11.26 8.98 -6.05
C ASP A 248 -12.72 8.51 -6.22
N TRP A 249 -13.37 8.02 -5.14
CA TRP A 249 -14.78 7.64 -5.21
C TRP A 249 -15.68 8.89 -5.18
N PRO A 250 -16.81 8.88 -5.90
CA PRO A 250 -17.80 9.95 -5.83
C PRO A 250 -18.23 10.24 -4.40
N ARG A 251 -18.34 11.52 -4.06
CA ARG A 251 -18.83 11.99 -2.77
C ARG A 251 -20.33 12.25 -2.87
N ILE A 252 -21.07 11.85 -1.85
CA ILE A 252 -22.49 12.12 -1.63
C ILE A 252 -22.62 12.81 -0.29
N ASP A 253 -23.08 14.07 -0.30
CA ASP A 253 -23.41 14.81 0.91
C ASP A 253 -24.86 14.52 1.28
N LEU A 254 -25.07 14.08 2.53
CA LEU A 254 -26.35 13.67 3.07
C LEU A 254 -26.91 14.74 3.99
N ASP A 255 -28.23 14.93 3.94
CA ASP A 255 -28.96 15.62 5.00
C ASP A 255 -29.10 14.72 6.24
N ASP A 256 -29.66 15.25 7.33
CA ASP A 256 -29.81 14.54 8.60
C ASP A 256 -30.71 13.30 8.46
N ALA A 257 -31.77 13.39 7.64
CA ALA A 257 -32.69 12.28 7.42
C ALA A 257 -32.02 11.14 6.65
N ALA A 258 -31.30 11.45 5.58
CA ALA A 258 -30.53 10.48 4.78
C ALA A 258 -29.36 9.89 5.60
N THR A 259 -28.69 10.72 6.42
CA THR A 259 -27.65 10.29 7.35
C THR A 259 -28.20 9.24 8.32
N GLY A 260 -29.34 9.50 8.95
CA GLY A 260 -30.01 8.55 9.82
C GLY A 260 -30.32 7.22 9.14
N ARG A 261 -30.86 7.26 7.93
CA ARG A 261 -31.14 6.07 7.11
C ARG A 261 -29.87 5.24 6.85
N VAL A 262 -28.79 5.89 6.45
CA VAL A 262 -27.50 5.24 6.15
C VAL A 262 -26.89 4.61 7.41
N LEU A 263 -26.97 5.28 8.55
CA LEU A 263 -26.51 4.75 9.84
C LEU A 263 -27.30 3.51 10.27
N ASP A 264 -28.59 3.44 9.91
CA ASP A 264 -29.46 2.28 10.14
C ASP A 264 -29.28 1.18 9.05
N GLY A 265 -28.35 1.35 8.13
CA GLY A 265 -28.06 0.39 7.04
C GLY A 265 -29.06 0.43 5.89
N LEU A 266 -29.93 1.45 5.82
CA LEU A 266 -30.96 1.58 4.80
C LEU A 266 -30.39 2.21 3.50
N ALA A 267 -30.92 1.74 2.37
CA ALA A 267 -30.51 2.23 1.06
C ALA A 267 -31.06 3.64 0.75
N LEU A 268 -30.32 4.34 -0.14
CA LEU A 268 -30.69 5.63 -0.70
C LEU A 268 -30.87 5.53 -2.23
N PRO A 269 -31.66 6.41 -2.86
CA PRO A 269 -31.70 6.50 -4.32
C PRO A 269 -30.34 6.88 -4.89
N VAL A 270 -30.04 6.40 -6.11
CA VAL A 270 -28.79 6.76 -6.82
C VAL A 270 -28.86 8.23 -7.22
N SER A 271 -27.83 8.98 -6.82
CA SER A 271 -27.67 10.42 -7.07
C SER A 271 -26.42 10.76 -7.88
N THR A 272 -25.52 9.77 -8.09
CA THR A 272 -24.26 9.97 -8.83
C THR A 272 -23.85 8.70 -9.56
N GLY A 273 -22.96 8.81 -10.54
CA GLY A 273 -22.40 7.68 -11.27
C GLY A 273 -21.39 6.86 -10.46
N GLY A 274 -21.01 5.70 -10.97
CA GLY A 274 -20.02 4.81 -10.38
C GLY A 274 -20.61 3.58 -9.71
N GLU A 275 -19.74 2.64 -9.33
CA GLU A 275 -20.12 1.40 -8.62
C GLU A 275 -20.05 1.58 -7.09
N HIS A 276 -19.22 2.52 -6.64
CA HIS A 276 -19.00 2.86 -5.23
C HIS A 276 -19.08 4.36 -5.02
N ALA A 277 -19.46 4.77 -3.81
CA ALA A 277 -19.47 6.16 -3.39
C ALA A 277 -19.11 6.27 -1.89
N ARG A 278 -18.74 7.47 -1.46
CA ARG A 278 -18.53 7.83 -0.06
C ARG A 278 -19.61 8.80 0.38
N ALA A 279 -20.29 8.45 1.48
CA ALA A 279 -21.37 9.24 2.05
C ALA A 279 -20.87 10.08 3.23
N HIS A 280 -21.16 11.37 3.22
CA HIS A 280 -20.77 12.33 4.25
C HIS A 280 -22.01 12.95 4.89
N ALA A 281 -22.00 13.11 6.21
CA ALA A 281 -23.00 13.89 6.93
C ALA A 281 -22.86 15.39 6.61
N ALA A 282 -23.83 16.19 7.01
CA ALA A 282 -23.83 17.65 6.83
C ALA A 282 -22.60 18.33 7.46
N GLY A 283 -22.04 17.77 8.53
CA GLY A 283 -20.78 18.21 9.16
C GLY A 283 -19.51 17.85 8.37
N GLY A 284 -19.62 17.10 7.27
CA GLY A 284 -18.51 16.70 6.42
C GLY A 284 -17.82 15.38 6.83
N GLU A 285 -18.27 14.71 7.90
CA GLU A 285 -17.70 13.45 8.35
C GLU A 285 -18.11 12.29 7.42
N LEU A 286 -17.18 11.35 7.17
CA LEU A 286 -17.48 10.12 6.46
C LEU A 286 -18.38 9.23 7.34
N VAL A 287 -19.62 8.99 6.91
CA VAL A 287 -20.58 8.14 7.62
C VAL A 287 -20.68 6.73 7.05
N ALA A 288 -20.49 6.57 5.73
CA ALA A 288 -20.52 5.25 5.12
C ALA A 288 -19.80 5.19 3.77
N LEU A 289 -19.44 3.97 3.39
CA LEU A 289 -19.17 3.60 2.01
C LEU A 289 -20.41 2.91 1.43
N LEU A 290 -20.77 3.32 0.23
CA LEU A 290 -21.94 2.86 -0.49
C LEU A 290 -21.52 2.06 -1.73
N ARG A 291 -22.31 1.03 -2.06
CA ARG A 291 -22.20 0.27 -3.31
C ARG A 291 -23.51 0.38 -4.07
N ARG A 292 -23.39 0.53 -5.38
CA ARG A 292 -24.55 0.58 -6.26
C ARG A 292 -25.18 -0.80 -6.38
N ASP A 293 -26.53 -0.84 -6.24
CA ASP A 293 -27.39 -2.01 -6.46
C ASP A 293 -28.63 -1.55 -7.25
N GLY A 294 -28.56 -1.65 -8.56
CA GLY A 294 -29.55 -1.07 -9.47
C GLY A 294 -29.65 0.45 -9.32
N GLU A 295 -30.84 0.92 -8.97
CA GLU A 295 -31.17 2.34 -8.74
C GLU A 295 -31.00 2.77 -7.26
N LEU A 296 -30.30 1.94 -6.45
CA LEU A 296 -30.09 2.22 -5.04
C LEU A 296 -28.60 2.22 -4.68
N TRP A 297 -28.24 3.15 -3.78
CA TRP A 297 -27.00 3.11 -3.02
C TRP A 297 -27.21 2.35 -1.72
N ARG A 298 -26.51 1.21 -1.54
CA ARG A 298 -26.56 0.42 -0.30
C ARG A 298 -25.30 0.65 0.53
N PRO A 299 -25.45 1.06 1.81
CA PRO A 299 -24.31 1.11 2.71
C PRO A 299 -23.78 -0.31 2.96
N PHE A 300 -22.47 -0.49 2.76
CA PHE A 300 -21.80 -1.77 3.04
C PHE A 300 -20.70 -1.64 4.09
N LYS A 301 -20.35 -0.39 4.44
CA LYS A 301 -19.44 -0.09 5.55
C LYS A 301 -19.86 1.22 6.20
N VAL A 302 -20.27 1.15 7.48
CA VAL A 302 -20.76 2.29 8.26
C VAL A 302 -19.72 2.67 9.31
N PHE A 303 -19.49 3.98 9.55
CA PHE A 303 -18.44 4.51 10.42
C PHE A 303 -18.94 5.26 11.66
N GLY A 304 -20.20 5.62 11.74
CA GLY A 304 -20.83 6.23 12.90
C GLY A 304 -21.86 5.31 13.55
N THR A 305 -22.25 5.65 14.76
CA THR A 305 -23.43 5.10 15.42
C THR A 305 -24.30 6.26 15.89
N ARG A 306 -25.65 6.06 15.94
CA ARG A 306 -26.59 7.09 16.41
C ARG A 306 -26.34 7.58 17.86
N ASN A 307 -25.42 6.91 18.60
CA ASN A 307 -25.18 7.17 20.02
C ASN A 307 -23.92 7.99 20.34
N ASP A 308 -23.20 8.50 19.34
CA ASP A 308 -22.00 9.32 19.58
C ASP A 308 -22.30 10.78 19.94
N GLU A 309 -23.59 11.17 20.10
CA GLU A 309 -24.07 12.49 20.53
C GLU A 309 -24.67 12.48 21.96
N ARG A 310 -24.08 11.70 22.90
CA ARG A 310 -24.45 11.86 24.32
C ARG A 310 -23.23 11.97 25.22
#